data_b7b34dcedd7e3e041310ea2b4a6fc109
#
_entry.id   b7b34dcedd7e3e041310ea2b4a6fc109
#
_cell.length_a   1.000
_cell.length_b   1.000
_cell.length_c   1.000
_cell.angle_alpha   90.00
_cell.angle_beta   90.00
_cell.angle_gamma   90.00
#
_symmetry.space_group_name_H-M   'P 1'
#
loop_
_entity.id
_entity.type
_entity.pdbx_description
1 polymer ?
#
loop_
_entity_poly.entity_id
_entity_poly.type
_entity_poly.pdbx_seq_one_letter_code
_entity_poly.pdbx_strand_id
1 'polypeptide(L)'
;DVYKRQLAYGGGKMPLPVIEKAMALFPDTDFSNAYGLTETSSTISVLGPEDHRDAVASSDELLRRRLVSVGRALPGVEIQIRDDEGEEVAPNTRGEIYVRGEQVSGEYEGRGSVVDSDGWFPTRDAGSLDEDGFLFLEGRADDVIVRGGENLSPGEIEDVLMTHEAVSDVAVIGIADEQWGESVAAVIVLKPGFQVSEADFQSFV
;
A
#
# COMPACT_ATOMS: atom_id res chain seq x y z
N ASP A 1 19.29 -16.51 -17.43
CA ASP A 1 19.45 -17.49 -16.33
C ASP A 1 18.28 -18.46 -16.38
N VAL A 2 18.55 -19.71 -16.74
CA VAL A 2 17.54 -20.78 -17.00
C VAL A 2 16.73 -21.14 -15.75
N TYR A 3 17.06 -20.58 -14.59
CA TYR A 3 16.51 -21.00 -13.29
C TYR A 3 15.57 -19.99 -12.61
N LYS A 4 15.46 -18.75 -13.08
CA LYS A 4 14.54 -17.79 -12.50
C LYS A 4 13.17 -17.88 -13.17
N ARG A 5 12.37 -18.84 -12.69
CA ARG A 5 10.98 -18.99 -13.15
C ARG A 5 9.98 -18.15 -12.36
N GLN A 6 10.38 -17.71 -11.15
CA GLN A 6 9.53 -16.93 -10.26
C GLN A 6 10.33 -15.79 -9.62
N LEU A 7 9.67 -14.65 -9.43
CA LEU A 7 10.18 -13.50 -8.70
C LEU A 7 9.11 -13.08 -7.69
N ALA A 8 9.41 -13.30 -6.41
CA ALA A 8 8.57 -12.82 -5.32
C ALA A 8 9.11 -11.49 -4.80
N TYR A 9 8.21 -10.57 -4.49
CA TYR A 9 8.52 -9.29 -3.86
C TYR A 9 7.46 -8.96 -2.81
N GLY A 10 7.76 -7.98 -1.94
CA GLY A 10 6.88 -7.58 -0.84
C GLY A 10 7.65 -6.78 0.20
N GLY A 11 7.01 -6.51 1.34
CA GLY A 11 7.61 -5.75 2.45
C GLY A 11 7.67 -4.24 2.24
N GLY A 12 7.14 -3.76 1.13
CA GLY A 12 7.03 -2.34 0.80
C GLY A 12 6.21 -2.13 -0.46
N LYS A 13 5.78 -0.89 -0.69
CA LYS A 13 5.00 -0.51 -1.87
C LYS A 13 5.85 -0.61 -3.13
N MET A 14 5.30 -1.23 -4.18
CA MET A 14 5.96 -1.37 -5.48
C MET A 14 5.40 -0.31 -6.45
N PRO A 15 6.21 0.67 -6.90
CA PRO A 15 5.75 1.65 -7.89
C PRO A 15 5.37 1.00 -9.21
N LEU A 16 4.24 1.43 -9.80
CA LEU A 16 3.72 0.89 -11.05
C LEU A 16 4.75 0.87 -12.20
N PRO A 17 5.52 1.95 -12.46
CA PRO A 17 6.53 1.93 -13.53
C PRO A 17 7.64 0.90 -13.30
N VAL A 18 7.94 0.57 -12.04
CA VAL A 18 8.98 -0.41 -11.69
C VAL A 18 8.51 -1.82 -12.01
N ILE A 19 7.30 -2.19 -11.59
CA ILE A 19 6.77 -3.54 -11.85
C ILE A 19 6.51 -3.74 -13.35
N GLU A 20 5.96 -2.77 -14.07
CA GLU A 20 5.77 -2.83 -15.52
C GLU A 20 7.09 -3.05 -16.27
N LYS A 21 8.13 -2.30 -15.89
CA LYS A 21 9.47 -2.45 -16.48
C LYS A 21 10.08 -3.81 -16.15
N ALA A 22 9.91 -4.28 -14.92
CA ALA A 22 10.42 -5.60 -14.51
C ALA A 22 9.75 -6.72 -15.32
N MET A 23 8.43 -6.68 -15.49
CA MET A 23 7.69 -7.66 -16.27
C MET A 23 8.09 -7.63 -17.76
N ALA A 24 8.33 -6.44 -18.32
CA ALA A 24 8.81 -6.30 -19.70
C ALA A 24 10.23 -6.87 -19.88
N LEU A 25 11.11 -6.77 -18.88
CA LEU A 25 12.48 -7.31 -18.93
C LEU A 25 12.52 -8.83 -18.69
N PHE A 26 11.53 -9.38 -18.00
CA PHE A 26 11.45 -10.80 -17.63
C PHE A 26 10.11 -11.41 -18.04
N PRO A 27 9.78 -11.46 -19.34
CA PRO A 27 8.44 -11.85 -19.83
C PRO A 27 8.06 -13.30 -19.50
N ASP A 28 9.04 -14.18 -19.33
CA ASP A 28 8.84 -15.61 -19.01
C ASP A 28 8.92 -15.91 -17.50
N THR A 29 8.91 -14.86 -16.65
CA THR A 29 9.03 -15.00 -15.20
C THR A 29 7.68 -14.74 -14.54
N ASP A 30 7.29 -15.62 -13.65
CA ASP A 30 6.12 -15.45 -12.80
C ASP A 30 6.43 -14.46 -11.66
N PHE A 31 5.62 -13.42 -11.55
CA PHE A 31 5.73 -12.44 -10.48
C PHE A 31 4.70 -12.73 -9.40
N SER A 32 5.08 -12.52 -8.14
CA SER A 32 4.16 -12.61 -6.99
C SER A 32 4.50 -11.51 -5.99
N ASN A 33 3.48 -10.77 -5.57
CA ASN A 33 3.56 -9.81 -4.47
C ASN A 33 2.88 -10.40 -3.24
N ALA A 34 3.50 -10.28 -2.06
CA ALA A 34 2.96 -10.80 -0.82
C ALA A 34 2.95 -9.72 0.26
N TYR A 35 1.84 -9.64 1.00
CA TYR A 35 1.68 -8.79 2.16
C TYR A 35 1.31 -9.61 3.39
N GLY A 36 1.84 -9.19 4.52
CA GLY A 36 1.59 -9.76 5.83
C GLY A 36 2.54 -9.20 6.87
N LEU A 37 2.31 -9.58 8.11
CA LEU A 37 3.02 -9.11 9.28
C LEU A 37 3.54 -10.30 10.11
N THR A 38 4.40 -10.00 11.07
CA THR A 38 4.88 -11.01 12.04
C THR A 38 3.71 -11.61 12.83
N GLU A 39 2.76 -10.76 13.23
CA GLU A 39 1.56 -11.11 14.00
C GLU A 39 0.59 -12.00 13.22
N THR A 40 0.71 -12.05 11.90
CA THR A 40 -0.10 -12.89 11.02
C THR A 40 0.65 -14.12 10.51
N SER A 41 1.76 -14.48 11.15
CA SER A 41 2.63 -15.59 10.75
C SER A 41 3.10 -15.49 9.30
N SER A 42 3.40 -14.29 8.83
CA SER A 42 3.87 -13.91 7.50
C SER A 42 2.73 -13.45 6.57
N THR A 43 2.39 -14.21 5.54
CA THR A 43 1.57 -13.75 4.42
C THR A 43 0.07 -13.87 4.67
N ILE A 44 -0.69 -12.81 4.41
CA ILE A 44 -2.15 -12.79 4.49
C ILE A 44 -2.83 -12.56 3.14
N SER A 45 -2.14 -11.90 2.22
CA SER A 45 -2.64 -11.71 0.85
C SER A 45 -1.54 -11.88 -0.18
N VAL A 46 -1.92 -12.26 -1.40
CA VAL A 46 -1.00 -12.48 -2.52
C VAL A 46 -1.61 -11.97 -3.82
N LEU A 47 -0.86 -11.16 -4.55
CA LEU A 47 -1.07 -10.92 -5.97
C LEU A 47 -0.29 -11.97 -6.75
N GLY A 48 -1.00 -12.90 -7.37
CA GLY A 48 -0.43 -14.06 -8.05
C GLY A 48 0.09 -13.75 -9.46
N PRO A 49 0.78 -14.73 -10.09
CA PRO A 49 1.30 -14.56 -11.44
C PRO A 49 0.23 -14.32 -12.50
N GLU A 50 -0.94 -14.93 -12.37
CA GLU A 50 -2.06 -14.75 -13.30
C GLU A 50 -2.60 -13.32 -13.20
N ASP A 51 -2.83 -12.83 -11.97
CA ASP A 51 -3.30 -11.46 -11.74
C ASP A 51 -2.32 -10.42 -12.32
N HIS A 52 -1.00 -10.66 -12.20
CA HIS A 52 0.02 -9.80 -12.82
C HIS A 52 -0.10 -9.78 -14.35
N ARG A 53 -0.23 -10.96 -14.98
CA ARG A 53 -0.34 -11.07 -16.44
C ARG A 53 -1.61 -10.42 -16.97
N ASP A 54 -2.74 -10.65 -16.30
CA ASP A 54 -4.03 -10.10 -16.68
C ASP A 54 -4.02 -8.57 -16.55
N ALA A 55 -3.46 -8.05 -15.46
CA ALA A 55 -3.37 -6.63 -15.23
C ALA A 55 -2.46 -5.92 -16.24
N VAL A 56 -1.27 -6.47 -16.55
CA VAL A 56 -0.35 -5.84 -17.52
C VAL A 56 -0.88 -5.91 -18.96
N ALA A 57 -1.65 -6.93 -19.30
CA ALA A 57 -2.23 -7.10 -20.63
C ALA A 57 -3.50 -6.24 -20.85
N SER A 58 -4.09 -5.73 -19.77
CA SER A 58 -5.34 -4.98 -19.84
C SER A 58 -5.12 -3.56 -20.34
N SER A 59 -6.09 -3.06 -21.13
CA SER A 59 -6.23 -1.64 -21.47
C SER A 59 -7.13 -0.89 -20.47
N ASP A 60 -7.78 -1.60 -19.55
CA ASP A 60 -8.59 -1.02 -18.48
C ASP A 60 -7.69 -0.55 -17.34
N GLU A 61 -7.77 0.73 -17.01
CA GLU A 61 -6.94 1.34 -15.97
C GLU A 61 -7.22 0.75 -14.57
N LEU A 62 -8.46 0.36 -14.28
CA LEU A 62 -8.81 -0.26 -13.00
C LEU A 62 -8.14 -1.63 -12.84
N LEU A 63 -8.13 -2.43 -13.91
CA LEU A 63 -7.43 -3.72 -13.90
C LEU A 63 -5.91 -3.52 -13.83
N ARG A 64 -5.35 -2.56 -14.56
CA ARG A 64 -3.91 -2.24 -14.52
C ARG A 64 -3.47 -1.78 -13.12
N ARG A 65 -4.31 -1.02 -12.42
CA ARG A 65 -4.04 -0.59 -11.03
C ARG A 65 -3.77 -1.77 -10.11
N ARG A 66 -4.30 -2.97 -10.39
CA ARG A 66 -4.05 -4.19 -9.58
C ARG A 66 -2.58 -4.59 -9.51
N LEU A 67 -1.73 -4.14 -10.44
CA LEU A 67 -0.28 -4.34 -10.37
C LEU A 67 0.38 -3.71 -9.12
N VAL A 68 -0.24 -2.70 -8.53
CA VAL A 68 0.23 -2.07 -7.29
C VAL A 68 -0.53 -2.55 -6.05
N SER A 69 -1.48 -3.48 -6.21
CA SER A 69 -2.13 -4.14 -5.08
C SER A 69 -1.23 -5.21 -4.47
N VAL A 70 -1.59 -5.65 -3.28
CA VAL A 70 -1.00 -6.84 -2.64
C VAL A 70 -1.86 -8.09 -2.82
N GLY A 71 -2.78 -8.04 -3.79
CA GLY A 71 -3.61 -9.14 -4.19
C GLY A 71 -4.79 -9.40 -3.27
N ARG A 72 -5.23 -10.65 -3.20
CA ARG A 72 -6.40 -11.09 -2.45
C ARG A 72 -6.01 -11.91 -1.23
N ALA A 73 -6.91 -11.94 -0.25
CA ALA A 73 -6.74 -12.76 0.95
C ALA A 73 -6.45 -14.22 0.61
N LEU A 74 -5.54 -14.83 1.37
CA LEU A 74 -5.27 -16.27 1.29
C LEU A 74 -6.48 -17.07 1.81
N PRO A 75 -6.65 -18.33 1.36
CA PRO A 75 -7.66 -19.22 1.91
C PRO A 75 -7.57 -19.34 3.43
N GLY A 76 -8.69 -19.08 4.13
CA GLY A 76 -8.75 -19.10 5.60
C GLY A 76 -8.36 -17.79 6.27
N VAL A 77 -8.04 -16.75 5.48
CA VAL A 77 -7.85 -15.37 5.95
C VAL A 77 -9.02 -14.52 5.50
N GLU A 78 -9.55 -13.73 6.41
CA GLU A 78 -10.55 -12.71 6.15
C GLU A 78 -9.91 -11.33 6.33
N ILE A 79 -10.24 -10.38 5.45
CA ILE A 79 -9.77 -9.00 5.49
C ILE A 79 -11.00 -8.09 5.48
N GLN A 80 -11.02 -7.12 6.38
CA GLN A 80 -11.98 -6.02 6.39
C GLN A 80 -11.24 -4.70 6.41
N ILE A 81 -11.85 -3.69 5.83
CA ILE A 81 -11.42 -2.31 5.96
C ILE A 81 -12.44 -1.62 6.86
N ARG A 82 -11.97 -0.96 7.93
CA ARG A 82 -12.84 -0.29 8.90
C ARG A 82 -12.49 1.18 9.03
N ASP A 83 -13.50 1.99 9.28
CA ASP A 83 -13.36 3.40 9.61
C ASP A 83 -12.92 3.64 11.06
N ASP A 84 -12.84 4.92 11.46
CA ASP A 84 -12.44 5.33 12.82
C ASP A 84 -13.48 4.94 13.90
N GLU A 85 -14.72 4.64 13.50
CA GLU A 85 -15.78 4.13 14.37
C GLU A 85 -15.72 2.60 14.51
N GLY A 86 -14.88 1.93 13.72
CA GLY A 86 -14.69 0.48 13.69
C GLY A 86 -15.70 -0.26 12.82
N GLU A 87 -16.47 0.45 12.00
CA GLU A 87 -17.45 -0.13 11.09
C GLU A 87 -16.80 -0.47 9.73
N GLU A 88 -17.23 -1.57 9.12
CA GLU A 88 -16.73 -1.98 7.81
C GLU A 88 -17.19 -1.00 6.72
N VAL A 89 -16.24 -0.52 5.92
CA VAL A 89 -16.51 0.44 4.83
C VAL A 89 -16.80 -0.24 3.50
N ALA A 90 -17.41 0.50 2.58
CA ALA A 90 -17.69 0.02 1.23
C ALA A 90 -16.39 -0.18 0.42
N PRO A 91 -16.41 -1.02 -0.64
CA PRO A 91 -15.27 -1.13 -1.56
C PRO A 91 -14.78 0.21 -2.08
N ASN A 92 -13.48 0.29 -2.34
CA ASN A 92 -12.76 1.50 -2.77
C ASN A 92 -12.78 2.67 -1.74
N THR A 93 -13.11 2.36 -0.48
CA THR A 93 -13.03 3.33 0.62
C THR A 93 -11.82 3.00 1.49
N ARG A 94 -11.04 4.03 1.82
CA ARG A 94 -9.88 3.92 2.71
C ARG A 94 -10.32 3.70 4.16
N GLY A 95 -9.59 2.87 4.88
CA GLY A 95 -9.71 2.67 6.32
C GLY A 95 -8.54 1.86 6.86
N GLU A 96 -8.61 1.49 8.15
CA GLU A 96 -7.64 0.58 8.76
C GLU A 96 -7.93 -0.86 8.33
N ILE A 97 -6.87 -1.61 8.02
CA ILE A 97 -6.95 -3.01 7.63
C ILE A 97 -7.05 -3.89 8.87
N TYR A 98 -8.13 -4.65 8.93
CA TYR A 98 -8.36 -5.68 9.95
C TYR A 98 -8.26 -7.07 9.31
N VAL A 99 -7.65 -8.00 10.03
CA VAL A 99 -7.48 -9.38 9.54
C VAL A 99 -7.94 -10.39 10.58
N ARG A 100 -8.50 -11.49 10.10
CA ARG A 100 -8.92 -12.64 10.93
C ARG A 100 -8.52 -13.94 10.24
N GLY A 101 -8.08 -14.92 11.01
CA GLY A 101 -7.71 -16.24 10.51
C GLY A 101 -6.94 -17.04 11.53
N GLU A 102 -6.83 -18.36 11.33
CA GLU A 102 -6.14 -19.26 12.27
C GLU A 102 -4.65 -18.92 12.45
N GLN A 103 -4.03 -18.27 11.47
CA GLN A 103 -2.63 -17.86 11.49
C GLN A 103 -2.37 -16.54 12.22
N VAL A 104 -3.44 -15.81 12.62
CA VAL A 104 -3.34 -14.52 13.32
C VAL A 104 -3.20 -14.77 14.81
N SER A 105 -2.03 -14.43 15.38
CA SER A 105 -1.82 -14.64 16.82
C SER A 105 -2.17 -13.42 17.66
N GLY A 106 -1.82 -12.23 17.22
CA GLY A 106 -2.11 -10.97 17.92
C GLY A 106 -1.69 -10.90 19.38
N GLU A 107 -0.91 -11.87 19.87
CA GLU A 107 -0.44 -11.92 21.25
C GLU A 107 0.98 -11.32 21.36
N TYR A 108 1.15 -10.39 22.30
CA TYR A 108 2.45 -9.85 22.65
C TYR A 108 2.86 -10.26 24.04
N GLU A 109 4.11 -10.70 24.22
CA GLU A 109 4.65 -11.04 25.52
C GLU A 109 4.56 -9.81 26.46
N GLY A 110 3.80 -9.98 27.55
CA GLY A 110 3.60 -8.95 28.58
C GLY A 110 2.56 -7.86 28.27
N ARG A 111 1.86 -7.91 27.13
CA ARG A 111 0.80 -6.92 26.77
C ARG A 111 -0.59 -7.51 26.53
N GLY A 112 -0.71 -8.85 26.51
CA GLY A 112 -1.96 -9.53 26.21
C GLY A 112 -2.30 -9.55 24.72
N SER A 113 -3.53 -10.01 24.39
CA SER A 113 -4.02 -10.07 23.02
C SER A 113 -4.51 -8.69 22.56
N VAL A 114 -4.17 -8.33 21.32
CA VAL A 114 -4.73 -7.16 20.62
C VAL A 114 -5.83 -7.55 19.63
N VAL A 115 -6.14 -8.85 19.56
CA VAL A 115 -7.29 -9.37 18.79
C VAL A 115 -8.57 -9.03 19.55
N ASP A 116 -9.58 -8.53 18.87
CA ASP A 116 -10.88 -8.22 19.44
C ASP A 116 -11.69 -9.48 19.80
N SER A 117 -12.90 -9.30 20.40
CA SER A 117 -13.77 -10.41 20.81
C SER A 117 -14.24 -11.30 19.66
N ASP A 118 -14.24 -10.80 18.45
CA ASP A 118 -14.69 -11.47 17.23
C ASP A 118 -13.52 -12.07 16.43
N GLY A 119 -12.30 -11.98 16.97
CA GLY A 119 -11.10 -12.56 16.39
C GLY A 119 -10.39 -11.67 15.36
N TRP A 120 -10.73 -10.39 15.28
CA TRP A 120 -10.09 -9.45 14.38
C TRP A 120 -8.85 -8.80 14.99
N PHE A 121 -7.79 -8.72 14.20
CA PHE A 121 -6.53 -8.08 14.53
C PHE A 121 -6.39 -6.78 13.73
N PRO A 122 -6.22 -5.60 14.37
CA PRO A 122 -5.93 -4.34 13.73
C PRO A 122 -4.47 -4.32 13.28
N THR A 123 -4.21 -4.25 11.97
CA THR A 123 -2.84 -4.28 11.44
C THR A 123 -2.09 -2.98 11.62
N ARG A 124 -2.79 -1.90 11.89
CA ARG A 124 -2.28 -0.52 11.88
C ARG A 124 -1.81 -0.06 10.50
N ASP A 125 -2.10 -0.81 9.46
CA ASP A 125 -1.93 -0.39 8.08
C ASP A 125 -3.25 0.15 7.55
N ALA A 126 -3.18 1.18 6.70
CA ALA A 126 -4.32 1.72 5.98
C ALA A 126 -4.38 1.16 4.57
N GLY A 127 -5.59 1.01 4.06
CA GLY A 127 -5.80 0.53 2.70
C GLY A 127 -7.25 0.49 2.30
N SER A 128 -7.50 -0.05 1.12
CA SER A 128 -8.82 -0.24 0.56
C SER A 128 -8.93 -1.58 -0.15
N LEU A 129 -10.13 -2.14 -0.25
CA LEU A 129 -10.44 -3.31 -1.09
C LEU A 129 -11.18 -2.84 -2.33
N ASP A 130 -10.85 -3.37 -3.52
CA ASP A 130 -11.72 -3.19 -4.69
C ASP A 130 -12.93 -4.15 -4.63
N GLU A 131 -13.85 -4.02 -5.60
CA GLU A 131 -15.07 -4.85 -5.69
C GLU A 131 -14.77 -6.35 -5.87
N ASP A 132 -13.58 -6.69 -6.36
CA ASP A 132 -13.13 -8.08 -6.55
C ASP A 132 -12.23 -8.58 -5.40
N GLY A 133 -12.06 -7.77 -4.34
CA GLY A 133 -11.34 -8.11 -3.12
C GLY A 133 -9.82 -7.97 -3.23
N PHE A 134 -9.30 -7.19 -4.19
CA PHE A 134 -7.88 -6.84 -4.22
C PHE A 134 -7.57 -5.75 -3.20
N LEU A 135 -6.56 -5.99 -2.37
CA LEU A 135 -6.12 -5.10 -1.31
C LEU A 135 -5.06 -4.12 -1.82
N PHE A 136 -5.32 -2.84 -1.62
CA PHE A 136 -4.38 -1.75 -1.90
C PHE A 136 -3.87 -1.18 -0.58
N LEU A 137 -2.55 -1.13 -0.40
CA LEU A 137 -1.92 -0.53 0.78
C LEU A 137 -1.70 0.96 0.55
N GLU A 138 -2.06 1.76 1.55
CA GLU A 138 -1.99 3.23 1.49
C GLU A 138 -1.14 3.83 2.62
N GLY A 139 -0.30 3.00 3.25
CA GLY A 139 0.61 3.39 4.32
C GLY A 139 0.15 2.91 5.70
N ARG A 140 0.54 3.62 6.74
CA ARG A 140 0.13 3.33 8.12
C ARG A 140 -1.16 4.07 8.44
N ALA A 141 -2.03 3.45 9.21
CA ALA A 141 -3.27 4.09 9.67
C ALA A 141 -2.99 5.31 10.59
N ASP A 142 -1.88 5.24 11.34
CA ASP A 142 -1.46 6.29 12.26
C ASP A 142 -0.69 7.45 11.57
N ASP A 143 -0.29 7.30 10.30
CA ASP A 143 0.48 8.30 9.54
C ASP A 143 -0.44 9.28 8.76
N VAL A 144 -1.55 9.67 9.36
CA VAL A 144 -2.46 10.66 8.76
C VAL A 144 -2.01 12.06 9.16
N ILE A 145 -1.87 12.95 8.17
CA ILE A 145 -1.59 14.37 8.40
C ILE A 145 -2.92 15.10 8.58
N VAL A 146 -3.16 15.65 9.78
CA VAL A 146 -4.40 16.37 10.09
C VAL A 146 -4.20 17.86 9.85
N ARG A 147 -4.61 18.35 8.69
CA ARG A 147 -4.49 19.76 8.30
C ARG A 147 -5.83 20.45 8.26
N GLY A 148 -6.05 21.37 9.21
CA GLY A 148 -7.29 22.15 9.27
C GLY A 148 -8.55 21.33 9.46
N GLY A 149 -8.46 20.11 10.01
CA GLY A 149 -9.56 19.17 10.18
C GLY A 149 -9.74 18.20 9.00
N GLU A 150 -8.90 18.28 7.97
CA GLU A 150 -8.87 17.33 6.86
C GLU A 150 -7.79 16.28 7.12
N ASN A 151 -8.12 15.03 6.87
CA ASN A 151 -7.20 13.89 6.96
C ASN A 151 -6.52 13.67 5.60
N LEU A 152 -5.22 13.91 5.52
CA LEU A 152 -4.42 13.72 4.32
C LEU A 152 -3.56 12.47 4.45
N SER A 153 -3.59 11.62 3.43
CA SER A 153 -2.73 10.43 3.36
C SER A 153 -1.35 10.80 2.79
N PRO A 154 -0.26 10.67 3.56
CA PRO A 154 1.08 10.86 3.02
C PRO A 154 1.36 10.00 1.80
N GLY A 155 0.91 8.74 1.82
CA GLY A 155 1.13 7.78 0.74
C GLY A 155 0.48 8.17 -0.58
N GLU A 156 -0.70 8.82 -0.58
CA GLU A 156 -1.33 9.32 -1.80
C GLU A 156 -0.51 10.45 -2.44
N ILE A 157 0.03 11.34 -1.60
CA ILE A 157 0.88 12.45 -2.06
C ILE A 157 2.22 11.90 -2.59
N GLU A 158 2.81 10.91 -1.91
CA GLU A 158 4.01 10.22 -2.35
C GLU A 158 3.80 9.55 -3.71
N ASP A 159 2.67 8.89 -3.93
CA ASP A 159 2.34 8.26 -5.21
C ASP A 159 2.29 9.26 -6.36
N VAL A 160 1.65 10.40 -6.16
CA VAL A 160 1.60 11.46 -7.16
C VAL A 160 3.01 11.98 -7.45
N LEU A 161 3.80 12.30 -6.42
CA LEU A 161 5.17 12.79 -6.58
C LEU A 161 6.09 11.76 -7.25
N MET A 162 5.93 10.46 -7.00
CA MET A 162 6.69 9.40 -7.65
C MET A 162 6.41 9.26 -9.15
N THR A 163 5.29 9.79 -9.66
CA THR A 163 5.04 9.83 -11.11
C THR A 163 5.87 10.89 -11.84
N HIS A 164 6.43 11.86 -11.12
CA HIS A 164 7.25 12.91 -11.71
C HIS A 164 8.58 12.35 -12.22
N GLU A 165 8.95 12.68 -13.47
CA GLU A 165 10.12 12.11 -14.15
C GLU A 165 11.46 12.31 -13.42
N ALA A 166 11.60 13.42 -12.70
CA ALA A 166 12.81 13.77 -11.95
C ALA A 166 12.93 13.11 -10.57
N VAL A 167 11.85 12.49 -10.04
CA VAL A 167 11.83 11.94 -8.69
C VAL A 167 12.41 10.54 -8.68
N SER A 168 13.37 10.30 -7.79
CA SER A 168 13.95 8.99 -7.51
C SER A 168 13.33 8.34 -6.28
N ASP A 169 13.05 9.16 -5.25
CA ASP A 169 12.46 8.71 -3.98
C ASP A 169 11.77 9.91 -3.30
N VAL A 170 10.77 9.65 -2.46
CA VAL A 170 10.03 10.67 -1.74
C VAL A 170 9.53 10.15 -0.40
N ALA A 171 9.48 11.01 0.60
CA ALA A 171 8.80 10.78 1.87
C ALA A 171 7.97 12.02 2.21
N VAL A 172 6.72 11.82 2.60
CA VAL A 172 5.79 12.87 3.02
C VAL A 172 5.49 12.73 4.50
N ILE A 173 5.58 13.83 5.24
CA ILE A 173 5.36 13.89 6.68
C ILE A 173 4.50 15.09 7.05
N GLY A 174 3.77 14.99 8.18
CA GLY A 174 3.17 16.13 8.85
C GLY A 174 4.21 16.89 9.67
N ILE A 175 4.22 18.20 9.56
CA ILE A 175 5.00 19.09 10.43
C ILE A 175 4.04 20.00 11.19
N ALA A 176 4.32 20.29 12.45
CA ALA A 176 3.49 21.14 13.28
C ALA A 176 3.32 22.53 12.65
N ASP A 177 2.07 23.01 12.57
CA ASP A 177 1.70 24.32 12.03
C ASP A 177 0.75 25.04 13.00
N GLU A 178 1.04 26.29 13.34
CA GLU A 178 0.26 27.06 14.33
C GLU A 178 -1.17 27.38 13.86
N GLN A 179 -1.39 27.48 12.54
CA GLN A 179 -2.70 27.85 11.96
C GLN A 179 -3.54 26.62 11.63
N TRP A 180 -2.92 25.56 11.12
CA TRP A 180 -3.61 24.40 10.55
C TRP A 180 -3.48 23.13 11.39
N GLY A 181 -2.74 23.17 12.52
CA GLY A 181 -2.39 22.01 13.33
C GLY A 181 -1.18 21.30 12.75
N GLU A 182 -1.31 20.80 11.53
CA GLU A 182 -0.20 20.25 10.75
C GLU A 182 -0.15 20.84 9.34
N SER A 183 1.04 20.81 8.75
CA SER A 183 1.30 21.16 7.36
C SER A 183 2.05 20.02 6.69
N VAL A 184 1.79 19.82 5.40
CA VAL A 184 2.44 18.76 4.61
C VAL A 184 3.85 19.18 4.25
N ALA A 185 4.83 18.32 4.50
CA ALA A 185 6.20 18.46 4.04
C ALA A 185 6.64 17.22 3.26
N ALA A 186 7.20 17.44 2.06
CA ALA A 186 7.76 16.37 1.23
C ALA A 186 9.28 16.48 1.19
N VAL A 187 9.97 15.37 1.47
CA VAL A 187 11.40 15.22 1.27
C VAL A 187 11.61 14.44 -0.02
N ILE A 188 12.20 15.08 -1.03
CA ILE A 188 12.28 14.52 -2.39
C ILE A 188 13.75 14.27 -2.75
N VAL A 189 14.05 13.08 -3.23
CA VAL A 189 15.34 12.71 -3.81
C VAL A 189 15.23 12.77 -5.33
N LEU A 190 16.05 13.61 -5.96
CA LEU A 190 16.06 13.76 -7.42
C LEU A 190 16.96 12.71 -8.08
N LYS A 191 16.58 12.27 -9.27
CA LYS A 191 17.44 11.47 -10.15
C LYS A 191 18.67 12.30 -10.57
N PRO A 192 19.82 11.67 -10.83
CA PRO A 192 21.01 12.37 -11.29
C PRO A 192 20.77 13.23 -12.53
N GLY A 193 21.21 14.50 -12.48
CA GLY A 193 21.09 15.43 -13.59
C GLY A 193 19.81 16.28 -13.61
N PHE A 194 18.83 15.99 -12.77
CA PHE A 194 17.64 16.81 -12.63
C PHE A 194 17.82 17.94 -11.62
N GLN A 195 17.22 19.09 -11.90
CA GLN A 195 17.03 20.21 -10.99
C GLN A 195 15.59 20.69 -11.14
N VAL A 196 14.82 20.61 -10.08
CA VAL A 196 13.40 20.99 -10.02
C VAL A 196 13.21 21.89 -8.81
N SER A 197 12.48 22.98 -8.96
CA SER A 197 12.21 23.89 -7.86
C SER A 197 11.06 23.38 -6.97
N GLU A 198 11.02 23.86 -5.73
CA GLU A 198 9.88 23.60 -4.82
C GLU A 198 8.54 24.03 -5.42
N ALA A 199 8.51 25.19 -6.08
CA ALA A 199 7.29 25.72 -6.72
C ALA A 199 6.78 24.81 -7.85
N ASP A 200 7.69 24.13 -8.58
CA ASP A 200 7.30 23.19 -9.62
C ASP A 200 6.61 21.96 -9.02
N PHE A 201 7.13 21.43 -7.91
CA PHE A 201 6.49 20.32 -7.20
C PHE A 201 5.15 20.70 -6.56
N GLN A 202 5.05 21.89 -5.96
CA GLN A 202 3.79 22.39 -5.40
C GLN A 202 2.70 22.58 -6.47
N SER A 203 3.08 22.80 -7.71
CA SER A 203 2.14 22.92 -8.84
C SER A 203 1.80 21.58 -9.47
N PHE A 204 2.60 20.55 -9.18
CA PHE A 204 2.44 19.20 -9.72
C PHE A 204 1.47 18.36 -8.89
N VAL A 205 1.40 18.59 -7.58
CA VAL A 205 0.49 17.97 -6.62
C VAL A 205 -0.77 18.82 -6.45
#